data_05f286383117ae8501c27d2e366380e4
#
_entry.id   05f286383117ae8501c27d2e366380e4
#
_cell.length_a   1.000
_cell.length_b   1.000
_cell.length_c   1.000
_cell.angle_alpha   90.00
_cell.angle_beta   90.00
_cell.angle_gamma   90.00
#
_symmetry.space_group_name_H-M   'P 1'
#
loop_
_entity.id
_entity.type
_entity.pdbx_description
1 polymer ?
#
loop_
_entity_poly.entity_id
_entity_poly.type
_entity_poly.pdbx_seq_one_letter_code
_entity_poly.pdbx_strand_id
1 'polypeptide(L)'
;MTKEERRAMRLERKQNAKEAKEKNRENCGTLKEQYANLWFIYKFIFRTSPKLVFIRIPLLMLQTVQAMVSIFFVREIINELTEGKSIRRVIVLAGAMALTAFALSTFSAFLGRRDSIEGDRFNFKVQKYLAESVMEMSYETIENPDMQNYVRMAQYNRFGIALQYTPAVVSGIFNLIGVGAIVFTLNPTVILIIAVTSTVRFLLERYQRNFPRLFSMRRIQYLRNNDYSLGLMRDIKFGKEIRIADIGDWLAGFAEETWRDKLFPIDREFTRKYLGFGNINSILGAVQDILVYTVLALEVIFSAMTVGDFSMYLTAANTFSGAIMGVATNYSYLMLETTWYIKDYRRCLDLVKKQREEGGKTHIGVPANAKIEFRDVSFKYPDT
;
A
#
# COMPACT_ATOMS: atom_id res chain seq x y z
N MET A 1 -8.56 -5.19 -41.95
CA MET A 1 -9.62 -5.24 -40.89
C MET A 1 -10.86 -4.52 -41.40
N THR A 2 -11.94 -5.24 -41.61
CA THR A 2 -13.21 -4.71 -42.09
C THR A 2 -13.90 -3.85 -41.03
N LYS A 3 -14.89 -3.04 -41.41
CA LYS A 3 -15.70 -2.24 -40.47
C LYS A 3 -16.42 -3.14 -39.44
N GLU A 4 -16.82 -4.33 -39.83
CA GLU A 4 -17.48 -5.31 -38.97
C GLU A 4 -16.53 -5.94 -37.95
N GLU A 5 -15.33 -6.31 -38.34
CA GLU A 5 -14.30 -6.80 -37.40
C GLU A 5 -13.93 -5.78 -36.30
N ARG A 6 -13.89 -4.48 -36.69
CA ARG A 6 -13.67 -3.39 -35.71
C ARG A 6 -14.84 -3.23 -34.76
N ARG A 7 -16.06 -3.49 -35.21
CA ARG A 7 -17.27 -3.40 -34.38
C ARG A 7 -17.39 -4.59 -33.43
N ALA A 8 -17.09 -5.79 -33.90
CA ALA A 8 -17.01 -7.01 -33.07
C ALA A 8 -15.96 -6.88 -31.98
N MET A 9 -14.75 -6.45 -32.32
CA MET A 9 -13.65 -6.22 -31.37
C MET A 9 -13.99 -5.13 -30.33
N ARG A 10 -14.76 -4.10 -30.69
CA ARG A 10 -15.24 -3.08 -29.74
C ARG A 10 -16.31 -3.63 -28.79
N LEU A 11 -17.18 -4.49 -29.27
CA LEU A 11 -18.20 -5.15 -28.44
C LEU A 11 -17.57 -6.13 -27.46
N GLU A 12 -16.64 -6.94 -27.92
CA GLU A 12 -15.88 -7.87 -27.11
C GLU A 12 -15.06 -7.14 -26.03
N ARG A 13 -14.40 -6.04 -26.39
CA ARG A 13 -13.71 -5.17 -25.39
C ARG A 13 -14.68 -4.57 -24.36
N LYS A 14 -15.91 -4.23 -24.75
CA LYS A 14 -16.92 -3.72 -23.82
C LYS A 14 -17.48 -4.82 -22.91
N GLN A 15 -17.66 -6.02 -23.43
CA GLN A 15 -18.07 -7.19 -22.63
C GLN A 15 -17.00 -7.58 -21.64
N ASN A 16 -15.77 -7.76 -22.10
CA ASN A 16 -14.62 -8.06 -21.23
C ASN A 16 -14.38 -6.98 -20.17
N ALA A 17 -14.65 -5.71 -20.49
CA ALA A 17 -14.59 -4.61 -19.52
C ALA A 17 -15.74 -4.62 -18.50
N LYS A 18 -16.93 -5.10 -18.88
CA LYS A 18 -18.06 -5.28 -17.96
C LYS A 18 -17.81 -6.47 -17.02
N GLU A 19 -17.42 -7.61 -17.56
CA GLU A 19 -17.08 -8.80 -16.77
C GLU A 19 -15.92 -8.54 -15.80
N ALA A 20 -14.89 -7.82 -16.27
CA ALA A 20 -13.80 -7.37 -15.39
C ALA A 20 -14.27 -6.41 -14.29
N LYS A 21 -15.28 -5.56 -14.58
CA LYS A 21 -15.89 -4.68 -13.56
C LYS A 21 -16.75 -5.45 -12.56
N GLU A 22 -17.52 -6.44 -12.99
CA GLU A 22 -18.32 -7.29 -12.11
C GLU A 22 -17.44 -8.15 -11.21
N LYS A 23 -16.51 -8.86 -11.81
CA LYS A 23 -15.49 -9.65 -11.07
C LYS A 23 -14.67 -8.78 -10.11
N ASN A 24 -14.48 -7.50 -10.47
CA ASN A 24 -13.82 -6.50 -9.63
C ASN A 24 -14.69 -6.11 -8.43
N ARG A 25 -16.01 -6.01 -8.61
CA ARG A 25 -16.96 -5.65 -7.56
C ARG A 25 -17.16 -6.80 -6.57
N GLU A 26 -17.17 -8.03 -7.04
CA GLU A 26 -17.21 -9.24 -6.19
C GLU A 26 -15.93 -9.40 -5.35
N ASN A 27 -14.80 -9.10 -5.93
CA ASN A 27 -13.51 -9.21 -5.23
C ASN A 27 -13.22 -8.05 -4.25
N CYS A 28 -13.74 -6.84 -4.51
CA CYS A 28 -13.52 -5.69 -3.62
C CYS A 28 -14.33 -5.77 -2.32
N GLY A 29 -15.33 -6.66 -2.24
CA GLY A 29 -16.25 -6.74 -1.10
C GLY A 29 -17.05 -5.46 -0.87
N THR A 30 -18.00 -5.53 0.03
CA THR A 30 -18.76 -4.36 0.49
C THR A 30 -17.89 -3.48 1.40
N LEU A 31 -18.20 -2.18 1.51
CA LEU A 31 -17.52 -1.28 2.45
C LEU A 31 -17.52 -1.86 3.88
N LYS A 32 -18.60 -2.54 4.27
CA LYS A 32 -18.72 -3.21 5.58
C LYS A 32 -17.67 -4.32 5.75
N GLU A 33 -17.42 -5.10 4.70
CA GLU A 33 -16.39 -6.15 4.71
C GLU A 33 -14.98 -5.55 4.76
N GLN A 34 -14.75 -4.45 4.05
CA GLN A 34 -13.47 -3.74 4.08
C GLN A 34 -13.13 -3.25 5.50
N TYR A 35 -14.10 -2.61 6.17
CA TYR A 35 -13.90 -2.19 7.56
C TYR A 35 -13.76 -3.37 8.52
N ALA A 36 -14.50 -4.47 8.32
CA ALA A 36 -14.36 -5.68 9.12
C ALA A 36 -12.96 -6.32 8.96
N ASN A 37 -12.39 -6.29 7.75
CA ASN A 37 -11.04 -6.77 7.48
C ASN A 37 -9.98 -5.88 8.14
N LEU A 38 -10.14 -4.55 8.06
CA LEU A 38 -9.26 -3.62 8.77
C LEU A 38 -9.32 -3.83 10.27
N TRP A 39 -10.52 -3.96 10.84
CA TRP A 39 -10.70 -4.22 12.26
C TRP A 39 -10.00 -5.52 12.69
N PHE A 40 -10.14 -6.57 11.88
CA PHE A 40 -9.43 -7.84 12.11
C PHE A 40 -7.91 -7.62 12.16
N ILE A 41 -7.34 -6.88 11.19
CA ILE A 41 -5.90 -6.60 11.14
C ILE A 41 -5.46 -5.86 12.40
N TYR A 42 -6.15 -4.77 12.78
CA TYR A 42 -5.76 -4.00 13.96
C TYR A 42 -5.90 -4.78 15.25
N LYS A 43 -6.98 -5.54 15.40
CA LYS A 43 -7.16 -6.44 16.54
C LYS A 43 -6.03 -7.48 16.62
N PHE A 44 -5.63 -8.02 15.47
CA PHE A 44 -4.54 -8.98 15.37
C PHE A 44 -3.19 -8.33 15.72
N ILE A 45 -2.88 -7.15 15.17
CA ILE A 45 -1.67 -6.38 15.48
C ILE A 45 -1.60 -6.06 16.97
N PHE A 46 -2.69 -5.53 17.55
CA PHE A 46 -2.75 -5.17 18.95
C PHE A 46 -2.57 -6.37 19.88
N ARG A 47 -3.15 -7.53 19.51
CA ARG A 47 -3.00 -8.77 20.30
C ARG A 47 -1.60 -9.36 20.19
N THR A 48 -0.97 -9.29 19.01
CA THR A 48 0.31 -9.95 18.73
C THR A 48 1.51 -9.09 19.11
N SER A 49 1.42 -7.78 18.91
CA SER A 49 2.51 -6.83 19.17
C SER A 49 1.99 -5.45 19.63
N PRO A 50 1.46 -5.32 20.86
CA PRO A 50 0.96 -4.04 21.36
C PRO A 50 2.06 -2.97 21.40
N LYS A 51 3.31 -3.35 21.68
CA LYS A 51 4.46 -2.43 21.72
C LYS A 51 4.64 -1.64 20.41
N LEU A 52 4.37 -2.28 19.26
CA LEU A 52 4.47 -1.64 17.95
C LEU A 52 3.49 -0.47 17.82
N VAL A 53 2.27 -0.61 18.32
CA VAL A 53 1.26 0.47 18.28
C VAL A 53 1.69 1.63 19.18
N PHE A 54 2.15 1.33 20.41
CA PHE A 54 2.61 2.36 21.36
C PHE A 54 3.85 3.13 20.91
N ILE A 55 4.74 2.52 20.14
CA ILE A 55 5.92 3.20 19.58
C ILE A 55 5.53 4.06 18.38
N ARG A 56 4.62 3.57 17.54
CA ARG A 56 4.24 4.19 16.28
C ARG A 56 3.45 5.47 16.45
N ILE A 57 2.54 5.55 17.40
CA ILE A 57 1.73 6.74 17.65
C ILE A 57 2.59 7.97 17.98
N PRO A 58 3.50 7.92 19.00
CA PRO A 58 4.40 9.05 19.27
C PRO A 58 5.30 9.43 18.08
N LEU A 59 5.78 8.44 17.32
CA LEU A 59 6.59 8.68 16.13
C LEU A 59 5.83 9.53 15.10
N LEU A 60 4.56 9.23 14.84
CA LEU A 60 3.73 9.97 13.90
C LEU A 60 3.43 11.39 14.38
N MET A 61 3.12 11.53 15.68
CA MET A 61 2.93 12.85 16.28
C MET A 61 4.19 13.72 16.17
N LEU A 62 5.36 13.14 16.41
CA LEU A 62 6.63 13.85 16.35
C LEU A 62 6.92 14.37 14.94
N GLN A 63 6.63 13.59 13.89
CA GLN A 63 6.79 14.01 12.51
C GLN A 63 5.90 15.21 12.17
N THR A 64 4.67 15.23 12.68
CA THR A 64 3.74 16.35 12.49
C THR A 64 4.24 17.61 13.23
N VAL A 65 4.68 17.45 14.48
CA VAL A 65 5.24 18.57 15.25
C VAL A 65 6.47 19.14 14.55
N GLN A 66 7.35 18.29 14.01
CA GLN A 66 8.54 18.74 13.27
C GLN A 66 8.16 19.61 12.05
N ALA A 67 7.13 19.21 11.30
CA ALA A 67 6.67 20.00 10.15
C ALA A 67 6.13 21.37 10.58
N MET A 68 5.31 21.43 11.64
CA MET A 68 4.77 22.68 12.17
C MET A 68 5.86 23.63 12.69
N VAL A 69 6.80 23.09 13.48
CA VAL A 69 7.93 23.85 14.03
C VAL A 69 8.74 24.47 12.92
N SER A 70 9.03 23.74 11.84
CA SER A 70 9.77 24.28 10.69
C SER A 70 9.04 25.44 10.02
N ILE A 71 7.72 25.35 9.87
CA ILE A 71 6.89 26.40 9.26
C ILE A 71 7.00 27.72 10.08
N PHE A 72 6.88 27.62 11.41
CA PHE A 72 6.96 28.79 12.29
C PHE A 72 8.35 29.42 12.34
N PHE A 73 9.42 28.62 12.43
CA PHE A 73 10.78 29.18 12.43
C PHE A 73 11.12 29.90 11.13
N VAL A 74 10.72 29.37 9.97
CA VAL A 74 10.93 30.01 8.68
C VAL A 74 10.22 31.35 8.62
N ARG A 75 8.98 31.44 9.09
CA ARG A 75 8.24 32.69 9.20
C ARG A 75 8.98 33.74 10.03
N GLU A 76 9.39 33.38 11.25
CA GLU A 76 10.06 34.30 12.18
C GLU A 76 11.42 34.77 11.62
N ILE A 77 12.19 33.90 10.99
CA ILE A 77 13.47 34.24 10.36
C ILE A 77 13.26 35.24 9.21
N ILE A 78 12.26 35.03 8.35
CA ILE A 78 11.96 35.91 7.23
C ILE A 78 11.49 37.26 7.73
N ASN A 79 10.61 37.32 8.74
CA ASN A 79 10.13 38.55 9.31
C ASN A 79 11.28 39.37 9.94
N GLU A 80 12.19 38.71 10.68
CA GLU A 80 13.35 39.41 11.25
C GLU A 80 14.30 39.95 10.18
N LEU A 81 14.44 39.25 9.03
CA LEU A 81 15.26 39.69 7.91
C LEU A 81 14.64 40.90 7.18
N THR A 82 13.32 40.95 7.09
CA THR A 82 12.62 42.00 6.33
C THR A 82 12.29 43.25 7.17
N GLU A 83 11.88 43.05 8.40
CA GLU A 83 11.37 44.12 9.27
C GLU A 83 12.28 44.44 10.46
N GLY A 84 12.78 43.42 11.15
CA GLY A 84 13.54 43.57 12.39
C GLY A 84 15.00 43.96 12.21
N LYS A 85 15.62 43.57 11.08
CA LYS A 85 17.00 43.89 10.65
C LYS A 85 18.08 43.55 11.68
N SER A 86 17.81 42.68 12.65
CA SER A 86 18.75 42.27 13.68
C SER A 86 19.45 40.96 13.31
N ILE A 87 20.65 41.02 12.78
CA ILE A 87 21.47 39.87 12.41
C ILE A 87 21.63 38.89 13.61
N ARG A 88 21.75 39.41 14.83
CA ARG A 88 21.91 38.60 16.04
C ARG A 88 20.66 37.71 16.27
N ARG A 89 19.44 38.27 16.10
CA ARG A 89 18.19 37.49 16.26
C ARG A 89 18.06 36.43 15.17
N VAL A 90 18.38 36.78 13.92
CA VAL A 90 18.38 35.79 12.82
C VAL A 90 19.29 34.59 13.12
N ILE A 91 20.52 34.85 13.62
CA ILE A 91 21.46 33.79 13.99
C ILE A 91 20.89 32.92 15.13
N VAL A 92 20.30 33.56 16.14
CA VAL A 92 19.68 32.83 17.28
C VAL A 92 18.50 31.97 16.82
N LEU A 93 17.61 32.54 15.98
CA LEU A 93 16.46 31.78 15.43
C LEU A 93 16.91 30.63 14.54
N ALA A 94 17.90 30.84 13.66
CA ALA A 94 18.45 29.78 12.81
C ALA A 94 19.12 28.69 13.65
N GLY A 95 19.88 29.08 14.70
CA GLY A 95 20.48 28.14 15.63
C GLY A 95 19.44 27.32 16.42
N ALA A 96 18.37 27.99 16.89
CA ALA A 96 17.25 27.35 17.57
C ALA A 96 16.49 26.38 16.65
N MET A 97 16.24 26.77 15.39
CA MET A 97 15.65 25.92 14.36
C MET A 97 16.53 24.68 14.13
N ALA A 98 17.84 24.86 13.92
CA ALA A 98 18.74 23.74 13.70
C ALA A 98 18.79 22.78 14.90
N LEU A 99 18.85 23.33 16.12
CA LEU A 99 18.89 22.54 17.36
C LEU A 99 17.59 21.76 17.58
N THR A 100 16.42 22.40 17.39
CA THR A 100 15.13 21.73 17.51
C THR A 100 14.93 20.70 16.43
N ALA A 101 15.29 20.98 15.18
CA ALA A 101 15.24 20.02 14.07
C ALA A 101 16.14 18.82 14.34
N PHE A 102 17.36 19.03 14.84
CA PHE A 102 18.30 17.98 15.21
C PHE A 102 17.74 17.10 16.34
N ALA A 103 17.23 17.72 17.41
CA ALA A 103 16.65 16.99 18.55
C ALA A 103 15.45 16.14 18.12
N LEU A 104 14.51 16.74 17.38
CA LEU A 104 13.31 16.04 16.89
C LEU A 104 13.67 14.92 15.90
N SER A 105 14.60 15.16 14.97
CA SER A 105 15.03 14.14 14.00
C SER A 105 15.76 12.99 14.66
N THR A 106 16.63 13.27 15.64
CA THR A 106 17.35 12.22 16.39
C THR A 106 16.39 11.36 17.20
N PHE A 107 15.42 11.98 17.88
CA PHE A 107 14.40 11.26 18.62
C PHE A 107 13.47 10.46 17.70
N SER A 108 13.08 11.04 16.57
CA SER A 108 12.32 10.35 15.52
C SER A 108 13.08 9.14 14.96
N ALA A 109 14.40 9.28 14.69
CA ALA A 109 15.24 8.18 14.23
C ALA A 109 15.37 7.07 15.28
N PHE A 110 15.47 7.42 16.55
CA PHE A 110 15.49 6.44 17.65
C PHE A 110 14.18 5.65 17.73
N LEU A 111 13.03 6.34 17.70
CA LEU A 111 11.72 5.68 17.69
C LEU A 111 11.52 4.85 16.41
N GLY A 112 11.95 5.37 15.26
CA GLY A 112 11.86 4.67 13.97
C GLY A 112 12.64 3.36 13.94
N ARG A 113 13.84 3.33 14.54
CA ARG A 113 14.61 2.07 14.69
C ARG A 113 13.86 1.06 15.56
N ARG A 114 13.24 1.50 16.65
CA ARG A 114 12.42 0.64 17.52
C ARG A 114 11.18 0.13 16.79
N ASP A 115 10.50 0.99 16.03
CA ASP A 115 9.35 0.63 15.20
C ASP A 115 9.71 -0.44 14.17
N SER A 116 10.87 -0.30 13.48
CA SER A 116 11.37 -1.27 12.51
C SER A 116 11.61 -2.64 13.16
N ILE A 117 12.32 -2.68 14.29
CA ILE A 117 12.61 -3.94 15.01
C ILE A 117 11.32 -4.64 15.45
N GLU A 118 10.36 -3.89 16.02
CA GLU A 118 9.09 -4.49 16.44
C GLU A 118 8.21 -4.88 15.23
N GLY A 119 8.35 -4.17 14.09
CA GLY A 119 7.73 -4.53 12.82
C GLY A 119 8.25 -5.87 12.28
N ASP A 120 9.57 -6.09 12.30
CA ASP A 120 10.18 -7.35 11.88
C ASP A 120 9.78 -8.52 12.80
N ARG A 121 9.75 -8.28 14.12
CA ARG A 121 9.25 -9.26 15.09
C ARG A 121 7.78 -9.61 14.85
N PHE A 122 6.96 -8.63 14.53
CA PHE A 122 5.56 -8.85 14.18
C PHE A 122 5.45 -9.70 12.91
N ASN A 123 6.20 -9.36 11.85
CA ASN A 123 6.20 -10.13 10.59
C ASN A 123 6.59 -11.59 10.82
N PHE A 124 7.62 -11.83 11.65
CA PHE A 124 8.01 -13.19 12.03
C PHE A 124 6.90 -13.95 12.76
N LYS A 125 6.23 -13.29 13.73
CA LYS A 125 5.11 -13.91 14.46
C LYS A 125 3.93 -14.24 13.56
N VAL A 126 3.63 -13.40 12.55
CA VAL A 126 2.58 -13.66 11.55
C VAL A 126 2.92 -14.90 10.73
N GLN A 127 4.16 -14.99 10.23
CA GLN A 127 4.62 -16.15 9.44
C GLN A 127 4.62 -17.42 10.29
N LYS A 128 5.11 -17.34 11.53
CA LYS A 128 5.10 -18.45 12.48
C LYS A 128 3.67 -18.93 12.73
N TYR A 129 2.74 -18.02 13.02
CA TYR A 129 1.34 -18.35 13.26
C TYR A 129 0.69 -19.02 12.05
N LEU A 130 0.99 -18.56 10.83
CA LEU A 130 0.51 -19.20 9.61
C LEU A 130 1.09 -20.60 9.45
N ALA A 131 2.40 -20.78 9.67
CA ALA A 131 3.04 -22.08 9.56
C ALA A 131 2.48 -23.09 10.57
N GLU A 132 2.31 -22.69 11.84
CA GLU A 132 1.66 -23.50 12.87
C GLU A 132 0.23 -23.86 12.48
N SER A 133 -0.52 -22.91 11.92
CA SER A 133 -1.89 -23.15 11.45
C SER A 133 -1.95 -24.16 10.31
N VAL A 134 -1.01 -24.08 9.36
CA VAL A 134 -0.93 -25.05 8.23
C VAL A 134 -0.56 -26.45 8.74
N MET A 135 0.35 -26.56 9.70
CA MET A 135 0.73 -27.86 10.29
C MET A 135 -0.40 -28.53 11.10
N GLU A 136 -1.38 -27.77 11.54
CA GLU A 136 -2.55 -28.31 12.25
C GLU A 136 -3.68 -28.78 11.32
N MET A 137 -3.55 -28.52 10.01
CA MET A 137 -4.52 -28.97 9.02
C MET A 137 -4.39 -30.49 8.77
N SER A 138 -5.52 -31.13 8.42
CA SER A 138 -5.49 -32.50 7.93
C SER A 138 -4.74 -32.58 6.60
N TYR A 139 -4.09 -33.71 6.34
CA TYR A 139 -3.35 -33.94 5.10
C TYR A 139 -4.22 -33.77 3.85
N GLU A 140 -5.45 -34.29 3.90
CA GLU A 140 -6.48 -34.12 2.86
C GLU A 140 -6.74 -32.64 2.50
N THR A 141 -6.83 -31.77 3.52
CA THR A 141 -7.04 -30.33 3.29
C THR A 141 -5.82 -29.66 2.67
N ILE A 142 -4.61 -30.06 3.07
CA ILE A 142 -3.37 -29.49 2.51
C ILE A 142 -3.18 -29.90 1.05
N GLU A 143 -3.60 -31.10 0.66
CA GLU A 143 -3.52 -31.57 -0.74
C GLU A 143 -4.53 -30.87 -1.66
N ASN A 144 -5.58 -30.26 -1.12
CA ASN A 144 -6.57 -29.56 -1.92
C ASN A 144 -5.92 -28.37 -2.65
N PRO A 145 -6.01 -28.28 -4.00
CA PRO A 145 -5.40 -27.20 -4.79
C PRO A 145 -5.87 -25.80 -4.39
N ASP A 146 -7.13 -25.64 -3.99
CA ASP A 146 -7.67 -24.37 -3.55
C ASP A 146 -7.03 -23.94 -2.22
N MET A 147 -6.84 -24.90 -1.29
CA MET A 147 -6.18 -24.63 -0.03
C MET A 147 -4.72 -24.26 -0.22
N GLN A 148 -3.99 -24.93 -1.09
CA GLN A 148 -2.62 -24.56 -1.45
C GLN A 148 -2.54 -23.15 -2.01
N ASN A 149 -3.51 -22.74 -2.82
CA ASN A 149 -3.59 -21.36 -3.31
C ASN A 149 -3.84 -20.35 -2.17
N TYR A 150 -4.74 -20.66 -1.22
CA TYR A 150 -4.98 -19.78 -0.06
C TYR A 150 -3.73 -19.67 0.84
N VAL A 151 -3.05 -20.77 1.11
CA VAL A 151 -1.80 -20.79 1.88
C VAL A 151 -0.72 -19.97 1.15
N ARG A 152 -0.57 -20.15 -0.16
CA ARG A 152 0.39 -19.38 -0.97
C ARG A 152 0.08 -17.89 -0.93
N MET A 153 -1.19 -17.49 -1.08
CA MET A 153 -1.60 -16.09 -0.97
C MET A 153 -1.38 -15.53 0.44
N ALA A 154 -1.63 -16.32 1.47
CA ALA A 154 -1.38 -15.94 2.86
C ALA A 154 0.12 -15.75 3.17
N GLN A 155 1.01 -16.51 2.54
CA GLN A 155 2.48 -16.39 2.69
C GLN A 155 3.01 -15.04 2.20
N TYR A 156 2.36 -14.38 1.22
CA TYR A 156 2.75 -13.05 0.76
C TYR A 156 2.61 -11.95 1.82
N ASN A 157 2.36 -12.30 3.07
CA ASN A 157 2.37 -11.45 4.28
C ASN A 157 2.00 -9.99 4.04
N ARG A 158 0.74 -9.74 3.68
CA ARG A 158 0.24 -8.40 3.39
C ARG A 158 -0.18 -7.59 4.64
N PHE A 159 0.05 -8.13 5.85
CA PHE A 159 -0.02 -7.32 7.08
C PHE A 159 0.98 -6.16 7.06
N GLY A 160 2.14 -6.34 6.40
CA GLY A 160 3.11 -5.28 6.14
C GLY A 160 2.51 -4.08 5.41
N ILE A 161 1.57 -4.30 4.50
CA ILE A 161 0.86 -3.22 3.79
C ILE A 161 0.06 -2.36 4.78
N ALA A 162 -0.70 -2.97 5.69
CA ALA A 162 -1.42 -2.24 6.71
C ALA A 162 -0.46 -1.45 7.61
N LEU A 163 0.68 -2.04 7.96
CA LEU A 163 1.73 -1.39 8.74
C LEU A 163 2.40 -0.23 7.99
N GLN A 164 2.43 -0.25 6.67
CA GLN A 164 3.01 0.80 5.83
C GLN A 164 2.04 1.96 5.60
N TYR A 165 0.80 1.69 5.20
CA TYR A 165 -0.15 2.74 4.79
C TYR A 165 -0.91 3.36 5.96
N THR A 166 -1.14 2.64 7.06
CA THR A 166 -1.83 3.20 8.22
C THR A 166 -1.10 4.40 8.83
N PRO A 167 0.23 4.35 9.06
CA PRO A 167 0.96 5.49 9.55
C PRO A 167 0.83 6.71 8.62
N ALA A 168 0.89 6.49 7.32
CA ALA A 168 0.76 7.56 6.33
C ALA A 168 -0.63 8.23 6.36
N VAL A 169 -1.71 7.43 6.54
CA VAL A 169 -3.07 7.96 6.73
C VAL A 169 -3.18 8.74 8.03
N VAL A 170 -2.70 8.18 9.14
CA VAL A 170 -2.77 8.82 10.48
C VAL A 170 -1.93 10.11 10.50
N SER A 171 -0.70 10.07 10.01
CA SER A 171 0.16 11.26 9.90
C SER A 171 -0.48 12.34 9.01
N GLY A 172 -1.08 11.93 7.89
CA GLY A 172 -1.82 12.85 7.03
C GLY A 172 -3.00 13.50 7.73
N ILE A 173 -3.77 12.77 8.55
CA ILE A 173 -4.86 13.33 9.35
C ILE A 173 -4.32 14.31 10.40
N PHE A 174 -3.24 14.00 11.10
CA PHE A 174 -2.60 14.93 12.03
C PHE A 174 -2.11 16.20 11.34
N ASN A 175 -1.53 16.07 10.14
CA ASN A 175 -1.12 17.23 9.33
C ASN A 175 -2.34 18.06 8.88
N LEU A 176 -3.46 17.43 8.51
CA LEU A 176 -4.69 18.14 8.16
C LEU A 176 -5.23 18.94 9.36
N ILE A 177 -5.18 18.39 10.56
CA ILE A 177 -5.64 19.09 11.77
C ILE A 177 -4.65 20.22 12.14
N GLY A 178 -3.36 19.90 12.23
CA GLY A 178 -2.34 20.85 12.71
C GLY A 178 -2.09 21.99 11.71
N VAL A 179 -1.81 21.66 10.46
CA VAL A 179 -1.56 22.68 9.42
C VAL A 179 -2.86 23.31 8.94
N GLY A 180 -3.97 22.56 8.98
CA GLY A 180 -5.30 23.07 8.68
C GLY A 180 -5.67 24.25 9.56
N ALA A 181 -5.35 24.23 10.86
CA ALA A 181 -5.57 25.35 11.75
C ALA A 181 -4.87 26.63 11.26
N ILE A 182 -3.67 26.52 10.70
CA ILE A 182 -2.94 27.65 10.09
C ILE A 182 -3.65 28.11 8.81
N VAL A 183 -4.05 27.18 7.95
CA VAL A 183 -4.73 27.48 6.68
C VAL A 183 -6.10 28.12 6.92
N PHE A 184 -6.81 27.74 7.98
CA PHE A 184 -8.11 28.36 8.33
C PHE A 184 -8.01 29.84 8.81
N THR A 185 -6.82 30.31 9.17
CA THR A 185 -6.59 31.76 9.44
C THR A 185 -6.36 32.54 8.16
N LEU A 186 -6.24 31.87 7.01
CA LEU A 186 -6.10 32.46 5.68
C LEU A 186 -7.42 32.97 5.11
N ASN A 187 -7.28 33.72 4.01
CA ASN A 187 -8.39 34.12 3.17
C ASN A 187 -9.21 32.87 2.70
N PRO A 188 -10.55 32.93 2.84
CA PRO A 188 -11.45 31.85 2.39
C PRO A 188 -11.25 31.43 0.92
N THR A 189 -10.78 32.35 0.06
CA THR A 189 -10.50 32.10 -1.36
C THR A 189 -9.41 31.05 -1.54
N VAL A 190 -8.35 31.06 -0.73
CA VAL A 190 -7.27 30.09 -0.81
C VAL A 190 -7.79 28.68 -0.42
N ILE A 191 -8.62 28.62 0.63
CA ILE A 191 -9.25 27.37 1.07
C ILE A 191 -10.13 26.80 -0.04
N LEU A 192 -10.92 27.64 -0.71
CA LEU A 192 -11.77 27.23 -1.82
C LEU A 192 -10.95 26.66 -3.00
N ILE A 193 -9.86 27.35 -3.38
CA ILE A 193 -8.95 26.88 -4.44
C ILE A 193 -8.42 25.50 -4.09
N ILE A 194 -7.88 25.32 -2.88
CA ILE A 194 -7.33 24.02 -2.45
C ILE A 194 -8.43 22.94 -2.44
N ALA A 195 -9.62 23.24 -1.93
CA ALA A 195 -10.72 22.27 -1.87
C ALA A 195 -11.16 21.81 -3.25
N VAL A 196 -11.35 22.75 -4.19
CA VAL A 196 -11.79 22.44 -5.56
C VAL A 196 -10.72 21.64 -6.31
N THR A 197 -9.49 22.13 -6.31
CA THR A 197 -8.39 21.48 -7.02
C THR A 197 -8.06 20.11 -6.44
N SER A 198 -8.01 19.95 -5.12
CA SER A 198 -7.79 18.66 -4.46
C SER A 198 -8.91 17.68 -4.75
N THR A 199 -10.17 18.12 -4.84
CA THR A 199 -11.29 17.26 -5.21
C THR A 199 -11.15 16.73 -6.64
N VAL A 200 -10.82 17.61 -7.60
CA VAL A 200 -10.59 17.20 -8.99
C VAL A 200 -9.43 16.21 -9.10
N ARG A 201 -8.31 16.52 -8.46
CA ARG A 201 -7.14 15.64 -8.41
C ARG A 201 -7.45 14.29 -7.78
N PHE A 202 -8.21 14.26 -6.69
CA PHE A 202 -8.65 13.03 -6.04
C PHE A 202 -9.50 12.16 -6.96
N LEU A 203 -10.46 12.75 -7.70
CA LEU A 203 -11.28 12.00 -8.66
C LEU A 203 -10.45 11.42 -9.79
N LEU A 204 -9.48 12.17 -10.29
CA LEU A 204 -8.53 11.72 -11.32
C LEU A 204 -7.69 10.55 -10.83
N GLU A 205 -7.14 10.67 -9.63
CA GLU A 205 -6.33 9.62 -9.01
C GLU A 205 -7.13 8.36 -8.70
N ARG A 206 -8.39 8.52 -8.25
CA ARG A 206 -9.30 7.39 -8.06
C ARG A 206 -9.56 6.62 -9.36
N TYR A 207 -9.62 7.33 -10.49
CA TYR A 207 -9.73 6.70 -11.80
C TYR A 207 -8.44 5.98 -12.19
N GLN A 208 -7.29 6.63 -12.01
CA GLN A 208 -5.97 6.10 -12.33
C GLN A 208 -5.64 4.81 -11.56
N ARG A 209 -6.09 4.67 -10.32
CA ARG A 209 -5.86 3.52 -9.46
C ARG A 209 -6.40 2.19 -9.98
N ASN A 210 -7.35 2.20 -10.88
CA ASN A 210 -7.87 0.99 -11.47
C ASN A 210 -6.93 0.37 -12.54
N PHE A 211 -6.00 1.17 -13.08
CA PHE A 211 -5.11 0.70 -14.15
C PHE A 211 -4.13 -0.39 -13.71
N PRO A 212 -3.39 -0.27 -12.60
CA PRO A 212 -2.41 -1.28 -12.20
C PRO A 212 -3.03 -2.68 -12.11
N ARG A 213 -4.25 -2.74 -11.62
CA ARG A 213 -4.98 -4.00 -11.49
C ARG A 213 -5.40 -4.61 -12.81
N LEU A 214 -6.01 -3.80 -13.70
CA LEU A 214 -6.45 -4.27 -15.02
C LEU A 214 -5.27 -4.80 -15.83
N PHE A 215 -4.12 -4.12 -15.74
CA PHE A 215 -2.90 -4.54 -16.42
C PHE A 215 -2.24 -5.75 -15.74
N SER A 216 -2.25 -5.83 -14.43
CA SER A 216 -1.76 -7.00 -13.67
C SER A 216 -2.52 -8.27 -14.06
N MET A 217 -3.85 -8.21 -14.16
CA MET A 217 -4.67 -9.35 -14.60
C MET A 217 -4.32 -9.81 -16.02
N ARG A 218 -4.04 -8.87 -16.94
CA ARG A 218 -3.63 -9.20 -18.30
C ARG A 218 -2.22 -9.81 -18.38
N ARG A 219 -1.35 -9.45 -17.44
CA ARG A 219 0.05 -9.92 -17.38
C ARG A 219 0.20 -11.29 -16.73
N ILE A 220 -0.65 -11.63 -15.75
CA ILE A 220 -0.43 -12.77 -14.84
C ILE A 220 -0.25 -14.10 -15.58
N GLN A 221 -0.96 -14.30 -16.70
CA GLN A 221 -0.85 -15.50 -17.51
C GLN A 221 0.53 -15.60 -18.17
N TYR A 222 1.01 -14.51 -18.75
CA TYR A 222 2.30 -14.46 -19.45
C TYR A 222 3.47 -14.46 -18.46
N LEU A 223 3.32 -13.78 -17.33
CA LEU A 223 4.31 -13.83 -16.25
C LEU A 223 4.50 -15.25 -15.74
N ARG A 224 3.42 -16.00 -15.53
CA ARG A 224 3.52 -17.39 -15.07
C ARG A 224 4.32 -18.26 -16.04
N ASN A 225 4.09 -18.11 -17.33
CA ASN A 225 4.83 -18.86 -18.36
C ASN A 225 6.31 -18.46 -18.40
N ASN A 226 6.59 -17.16 -18.32
CA ASN A 226 7.94 -16.63 -18.28
C ASN A 226 8.70 -17.05 -17.02
N ASP A 227 8.07 -16.95 -15.86
CA ASP A 227 8.65 -17.35 -14.57
C ASP A 227 8.90 -18.87 -14.52
N TYR A 228 8.03 -19.66 -15.14
CA TYR A 228 8.24 -21.12 -15.26
C TYR A 228 9.49 -21.43 -16.07
N SER A 229 9.63 -20.86 -17.27
CA SER A 229 10.79 -21.09 -18.14
C SER A 229 12.09 -20.66 -17.48
N LEU A 230 12.12 -19.42 -16.93
CA LEU A 230 13.28 -18.91 -16.20
C LEU A 230 13.54 -19.66 -14.89
N GLY A 231 12.48 -20.15 -14.23
CA GLY A 231 12.55 -20.96 -13.01
C GLY A 231 13.26 -22.30 -13.28
N LEU A 232 12.89 -22.99 -14.34
CA LEU A 232 13.55 -24.23 -14.76
C LEU A 232 15.05 -24.03 -14.98
N MET A 233 15.45 -22.93 -15.64
CA MET A 233 16.86 -22.63 -15.93
C MET A 233 17.67 -22.27 -14.67
N ARG A 234 17.01 -21.74 -13.64
CA ARG A 234 17.65 -21.35 -12.34
C ARG A 234 17.71 -22.48 -11.33
N ASP A 235 16.81 -23.46 -11.44
CA ASP A 235 16.76 -24.56 -10.49
C ASP A 235 17.80 -25.64 -10.85
N ILE A 236 18.75 -25.82 -9.97
CA ILE A 236 19.84 -26.80 -10.11
C ILE A 236 19.33 -28.24 -10.34
N LYS A 237 18.12 -28.55 -9.86
CA LYS A 237 17.50 -29.87 -10.03
C LYS A 237 17.30 -30.24 -11.49
N PHE A 238 16.97 -29.27 -12.33
CA PHE A 238 16.74 -29.46 -13.77
C PHE A 238 17.98 -29.20 -14.62
N GLY A 239 19.09 -28.78 -13.99
CA GLY A 239 20.29 -28.39 -14.72
C GLY A 239 20.95 -29.50 -15.51
N LYS A 240 20.79 -30.78 -15.07
CA LYS A 240 21.29 -31.96 -15.80
C LYS A 240 20.43 -32.26 -17.03
N GLU A 241 19.13 -32.29 -16.84
CA GLU A 241 18.15 -32.60 -17.90
C GLU A 241 18.21 -31.54 -19.01
N ILE A 242 18.27 -30.27 -18.67
CA ILE A 242 18.36 -29.17 -19.61
C ILE A 242 19.62 -29.26 -20.47
N ARG A 243 20.77 -29.62 -19.86
CA ARG A 243 22.04 -29.76 -20.57
C ARG A 243 22.09 -31.02 -21.44
N ILE A 244 21.54 -32.16 -20.98
CA ILE A 244 21.51 -33.39 -21.75
C ILE A 244 20.58 -33.25 -22.95
N ALA A 245 19.43 -32.58 -22.76
CA ALA A 245 18.46 -32.36 -23.84
C ALA A 245 18.82 -31.15 -24.74
N ASP A 246 19.84 -30.37 -24.38
CA ASP A 246 20.29 -29.17 -25.10
C ASP A 246 19.15 -28.14 -25.38
N ILE A 247 18.25 -27.99 -24.40
CA ILE A 247 17.08 -27.10 -24.51
C ILE A 247 17.27 -25.73 -23.86
N GLY A 248 18.47 -25.40 -23.40
CA GLY A 248 18.76 -24.13 -22.69
C GLY A 248 18.44 -22.91 -23.53
N ASP A 249 18.94 -22.89 -24.78
CA ASP A 249 18.71 -21.75 -25.71
C ASP A 249 17.24 -21.64 -26.12
N TRP A 250 16.56 -22.76 -26.27
CA TRP A 250 15.12 -22.77 -26.55
C TRP A 250 14.31 -22.17 -25.39
N LEU A 251 14.61 -22.54 -24.13
CA LEU A 251 13.94 -21.98 -22.94
C LEU A 251 14.20 -20.48 -22.81
N ALA A 252 15.43 -20.05 -23.06
CA ALA A 252 15.80 -18.64 -23.05
C ALA A 252 15.06 -17.86 -24.16
N GLY A 253 15.04 -18.39 -25.38
CA GLY A 253 14.32 -17.80 -26.52
C GLY A 253 12.82 -17.70 -26.27
N PHE A 254 12.20 -18.74 -25.70
CA PHE A 254 10.78 -18.72 -25.34
C PHE A 254 10.46 -17.65 -24.27
N ALA A 255 11.32 -17.51 -23.26
CA ALA A 255 11.17 -16.47 -22.25
C ALA A 255 11.32 -15.07 -22.84
N GLU A 256 12.32 -14.87 -23.72
CA GLU A 256 12.55 -13.60 -24.43
C GLU A 256 11.38 -13.24 -25.35
N GLU A 257 10.89 -14.17 -26.15
CA GLU A 257 9.73 -13.97 -27.02
C GLU A 257 8.48 -13.62 -26.22
N THR A 258 8.22 -14.36 -25.14
CA THR A 258 7.09 -14.08 -24.23
C THR A 258 7.20 -12.67 -23.63
N TRP A 259 8.40 -12.27 -23.22
CA TRP A 259 8.62 -10.93 -22.69
C TRP A 259 8.44 -9.86 -23.78
N ARG A 260 9.09 -10.01 -24.95
CA ARG A 260 9.10 -9.02 -26.02
C ARG A 260 7.72 -8.86 -26.67
N ASP A 261 7.03 -9.97 -26.96
CA ASP A 261 5.84 -9.95 -27.81
C ASP A 261 4.53 -9.89 -27.00
N LYS A 262 4.57 -10.27 -25.70
CA LYS A 262 3.37 -10.29 -24.85
C LYS A 262 3.48 -9.33 -23.67
N LEU A 263 4.55 -9.39 -22.87
CA LEU A 263 4.66 -8.59 -21.65
C LEU A 263 5.01 -7.13 -21.95
N PHE A 264 6.02 -6.88 -22.76
CA PHE A 264 6.49 -5.53 -23.07
C PHE A 264 5.41 -4.62 -23.70
N PRO A 265 4.58 -5.06 -24.66
CA PRO A 265 3.50 -4.24 -25.19
C PRO A 265 2.45 -3.87 -24.13
N ILE A 266 2.15 -4.80 -23.22
CA ILE A 266 1.22 -4.54 -22.10
C ILE A 266 1.82 -3.49 -21.17
N ASP A 267 3.09 -3.63 -20.80
CA ASP A 267 3.79 -2.70 -19.92
C ASP A 267 3.94 -1.32 -20.55
N ARG A 268 4.22 -1.25 -21.85
CA ARG A 268 4.28 0.01 -22.58
C ARG A 268 2.91 0.72 -22.61
N GLU A 269 1.83 -0.03 -22.87
CA GLU A 269 0.46 0.52 -22.82
C GLU A 269 0.12 1.04 -21.43
N PHE A 270 0.45 0.27 -20.38
CA PHE A 270 0.27 0.65 -18.99
C PHE A 270 1.02 1.93 -18.66
N THR A 271 2.33 1.95 -18.90
CA THR A 271 3.20 3.08 -18.61
C THR A 271 2.71 4.35 -19.31
N ARG A 272 2.35 4.26 -20.60
CA ARG A 272 1.83 5.41 -21.36
C ARG A 272 0.55 5.97 -20.74
N LYS A 273 -0.40 5.11 -20.36
CA LYS A 273 -1.66 5.54 -19.76
C LYS A 273 -1.44 6.07 -18.34
N TYR A 274 -0.68 5.34 -17.55
CA TYR A 274 -0.41 5.72 -16.15
C TYR A 274 0.32 7.06 -16.05
N LEU A 275 1.39 7.25 -16.85
CA LEU A 275 2.12 8.52 -16.91
C LEU A 275 1.26 9.64 -17.47
N GLY A 276 0.41 9.37 -18.47
CA GLY A 276 -0.50 10.38 -19.01
C GLY A 276 -1.41 10.98 -17.94
N PHE A 277 -2.02 10.14 -17.10
CA PHE A 277 -2.84 10.61 -15.97
C PHE A 277 -2.00 11.27 -14.87
N GLY A 278 -0.81 10.73 -14.59
CA GLY A 278 0.13 11.34 -13.66
C GLY A 278 0.53 12.75 -14.07
N ASN A 279 0.83 12.97 -15.35
CA ASN A 279 1.16 14.29 -15.89
C ASN A 279 -0.01 15.27 -15.77
N ILE A 280 -1.25 14.85 -16.05
CA ILE A 280 -2.43 15.69 -15.85
C ILE A 280 -2.57 16.08 -14.37
N ASN A 281 -2.38 15.14 -13.44
CA ASN A 281 -2.42 15.43 -12.01
C ASN A 281 -1.32 16.41 -11.59
N SER A 282 -0.12 16.31 -12.16
CA SER A 282 0.98 17.26 -11.91
C SER A 282 0.68 18.65 -12.45
N ILE A 283 0.09 18.75 -13.64
CA ILE A 283 -0.35 20.03 -14.22
C ILE A 283 -1.42 20.69 -13.33
N LEU A 284 -2.41 19.92 -12.88
CA LEU A 284 -3.42 20.44 -11.95
C LEU A 284 -2.81 20.91 -10.62
N GLY A 285 -1.77 20.25 -10.14
CA GLY A 285 -0.99 20.70 -8.98
C GLY A 285 -0.30 22.04 -9.25
N ALA A 286 0.39 22.16 -10.37
CA ALA A 286 1.05 23.40 -10.75
C ALA A 286 0.06 24.57 -10.93
N VAL A 287 -1.11 24.33 -11.52
CA VAL A 287 -2.19 25.33 -11.61
C VAL A 287 -2.68 25.75 -10.22
N GLN A 288 -2.88 24.78 -9.31
CA GLN A 288 -3.22 25.09 -7.92
C GLN A 288 -2.18 25.99 -7.26
N ASP A 289 -0.89 25.64 -7.41
CA ASP A 289 0.20 26.41 -6.82
C ASP A 289 0.23 27.84 -7.37
N ILE A 290 0.11 28.02 -8.69
CA ILE A 290 0.05 29.34 -9.32
C ILE A 290 -1.12 30.15 -8.76
N LEU A 291 -2.31 29.59 -8.65
CA LEU A 291 -3.49 30.29 -8.11
C LEU A 291 -3.28 30.70 -6.65
N VAL A 292 -2.77 29.79 -5.81
CA VAL A 292 -2.47 30.08 -4.40
C VAL A 292 -1.39 31.17 -4.29
N TYR A 293 -0.30 31.10 -5.06
CA TYR A 293 0.74 32.13 -5.09
C TYR A 293 0.19 33.46 -5.49
N THR A 294 -0.67 33.49 -6.52
CA THR A 294 -1.26 34.78 -7.00
C THR A 294 -2.13 35.43 -5.93
N VAL A 295 -3.01 34.67 -5.27
CA VAL A 295 -3.88 35.20 -4.22
C VAL A 295 -3.07 35.69 -3.04
N LEU A 296 -2.10 34.91 -2.56
CA LEU A 296 -1.24 35.31 -1.44
C LEU A 296 -0.35 36.52 -1.78
N ALA A 297 0.17 36.59 -3.02
CA ALA A 297 0.95 37.76 -3.46
C ALA A 297 0.10 39.05 -3.51
N LEU A 298 -1.15 38.95 -3.96
CA LEU A 298 -2.08 40.09 -3.93
C LEU A 298 -2.38 40.54 -2.49
N GLU A 299 -2.49 39.60 -1.54
CA GLU A 299 -2.66 39.92 -0.13
C GLU A 299 -1.44 40.66 0.45
N VAL A 300 -0.22 40.28 0.07
CA VAL A 300 0.99 41.04 0.48
C VAL A 300 0.99 42.43 -0.06
N ILE A 301 0.52 42.64 -1.30
CA ILE A 301 0.51 43.99 -1.94
C ILE A 301 -0.60 44.86 -1.40
N PHE A 302 -1.80 44.34 -1.18
CA PHE A 302 -3.00 45.12 -0.83
C PHE A 302 -3.39 45.06 0.64
N SER A 303 -2.83 44.13 1.42
CA SER A 303 -3.07 43.92 2.84
C SER A 303 -1.77 44.09 3.60
N ALA A 304 -1.83 44.32 4.90
CA ALA A 304 -0.64 44.50 5.75
C ALA A 304 0.04 43.13 6.09
N MET A 305 0.03 42.17 5.14
CA MET A 305 0.66 40.87 5.33
C MET A 305 2.18 40.98 5.20
N THR A 306 2.92 40.41 6.15
CA THR A 306 4.38 40.36 6.09
C THR A 306 4.88 39.31 5.07
N VAL A 307 6.11 39.46 4.60
CA VAL A 307 6.76 38.45 3.71
C VAL A 307 6.95 37.13 4.42
N GLY A 308 7.16 37.13 5.74
CA GLY A 308 7.22 35.92 6.54
C GLY A 308 5.87 35.19 6.64
N ASP A 309 4.78 35.97 6.80
CA ASP A 309 3.42 35.40 6.77
C ASP A 309 3.10 34.77 5.40
N PHE A 310 3.48 35.44 4.31
CA PHE A 310 3.37 34.88 2.96
C PHE A 310 4.07 33.51 2.86
N SER A 311 5.31 33.42 3.30
CA SER A 311 6.08 32.18 3.28
C SER A 311 5.45 31.06 4.14
N MET A 312 4.97 31.46 5.34
CA MET A 312 4.27 30.53 6.26
C MET A 312 3.00 29.98 5.61
N TYR A 313 2.16 30.84 5.10
CA TYR A 313 0.90 30.44 4.48
C TYR A 313 1.07 29.62 3.23
N LEU A 314 2.05 29.95 2.40
CA LEU A 314 2.38 29.20 1.21
C LEU A 314 2.81 27.77 1.55
N THR A 315 3.71 27.62 2.52
CA THR A 315 4.17 26.31 3.00
C THR A 315 3.04 25.53 3.65
N ALA A 316 2.19 26.19 4.43
CA ALA A 316 1.02 25.59 5.04
C ALA A 316 0.00 25.12 3.98
N ALA A 317 -0.28 25.91 2.95
CA ALA A 317 -1.19 25.56 1.86
C ALA A 317 -0.70 24.32 1.08
N ASN A 318 0.59 24.28 0.74
CA ASN A 318 1.20 23.14 0.05
C ASN A 318 1.20 21.87 0.91
N THR A 319 1.54 21.99 2.20
CA THR A 319 1.51 20.88 3.15
C THR A 319 0.09 20.36 3.35
N PHE A 320 -0.89 21.24 3.46
CA PHE A 320 -2.29 20.88 3.60
C PHE A 320 -2.85 20.18 2.37
N SER A 321 -2.59 20.71 1.17
CA SER A 321 -2.96 20.05 -0.09
C SER A 321 -2.30 18.68 -0.23
N GLY A 322 -1.01 18.59 0.07
CA GLY A 322 -0.26 17.32 0.10
C GLY A 322 -0.85 16.31 1.09
N ALA A 323 -1.28 16.77 2.27
CA ALA A 323 -1.91 15.92 3.27
C ALA A 323 -3.28 15.39 2.81
N ILE A 324 -4.13 16.22 2.16
CA ILE A 324 -5.40 15.78 1.58
C ILE A 324 -5.16 14.64 0.58
N MET A 325 -4.25 14.85 -0.37
CA MET A 325 -3.93 13.86 -1.40
C MET A 325 -3.29 12.61 -0.78
N GLY A 326 -2.37 12.79 0.15
CA GLY A 326 -1.70 11.69 0.86
C GLY A 326 -2.68 10.81 1.63
N VAL A 327 -3.60 11.39 2.39
CA VAL A 327 -4.66 10.64 3.10
C VAL A 327 -5.53 9.88 2.10
N ALA A 328 -6.00 10.54 1.05
CA ALA A 328 -6.87 9.94 0.06
C ALA A 328 -6.20 8.75 -0.66
N THR A 329 -4.95 8.91 -1.05
CA THR A 329 -4.15 7.89 -1.73
C THR A 329 -3.85 6.72 -0.82
N ASN A 330 -3.26 6.98 0.35
CA ASN A 330 -2.86 5.94 1.29
C ASN A 330 -4.06 5.18 1.86
N TYR A 331 -5.17 5.87 2.18
CA TYR A 331 -6.42 5.23 2.60
C TYR A 331 -6.95 4.29 1.52
N SER A 332 -6.90 4.67 0.28
CA SER A 332 -7.39 3.83 -0.81
C SER A 332 -6.50 2.61 -1.06
N TYR A 333 -5.17 2.75 -0.98
CA TYR A 333 -4.27 1.60 -1.00
C TYR A 333 -4.51 0.67 0.19
N LEU A 334 -4.67 1.24 1.38
CA LEU A 334 -4.98 0.48 2.60
C LEU A 334 -6.26 -0.35 2.40
N MET A 335 -7.34 0.25 1.91
CA MET A 335 -8.62 -0.42 1.72
C MET A 335 -8.58 -1.50 0.63
N LEU A 336 -7.96 -1.21 -0.52
CA LEU A 336 -7.94 -2.15 -1.64
C LEU A 336 -7.00 -3.34 -1.38
N GLU A 337 -5.77 -3.07 -0.98
CA GLU A 337 -4.75 -4.09 -0.81
C GLU A 337 -5.04 -5.00 0.39
N THR A 338 -5.49 -4.42 1.51
CA THR A 338 -5.79 -5.22 2.70
C THR A 338 -7.02 -6.10 2.50
N THR A 339 -8.05 -5.63 1.79
CA THR A 339 -9.27 -6.41 1.60
C THR A 339 -9.00 -7.69 0.84
N TRP A 340 -8.16 -7.66 -0.17
CA TRP A 340 -7.92 -8.83 -1.02
C TRP A 340 -7.12 -9.91 -0.32
N TYR A 341 -5.99 -9.53 0.27
CA TYR A 341 -5.07 -10.50 0.87
C TYR A 341 -5.51 -10.98 2.24
N ILE A 342 -6.21 -10.14 2.99
CA ILE A 342 -6.72 -10.52 4.32
C ILE A 342 -7.93 -11.44 4.22
N LYS A 343 -8.74 -11.31 3.17
CA LYS A 343 -9.84 -12.25 2.92
C LYS A 343 -9.33 -13.68 2.82
N ASP A 344 -8.28 -13.91 2.02
CA ASP A 344 -7.69 -15.24 1.84
C ASP A 344 -7.01 -15.74 3.11
N TYR A 345 -6.30 -14.87 3.81
CA TYR A 345 -5.69 -15.20 5.11
C TYR A 345 -6.75 -15.58 6.15
N ARG A 346 -7.83 -14.82 6.27
CA ARG A 346 -8.95 -15.14 7.16
C ARG A 346 -9.61 -16.46 6.81
N ARG A 347 -9.85 -16.71 5.52
CA ARG A 347 -10.44 -17.96 5.04
C ARG A 347 -9.55 -19.16 5.39
N CYS A 348 -8.23 -19.01 5.25
CA CYS A 348 -7.27 -20.01 5.69
C CYS A 348 -7.42 -20.31 7.19
N LEU A 349 -7.45 -19.27 8.04
CA LEU A 349 -7.61 -19.44 9.49
C LEU A 349 -8.98 -19.99 9.90
N ASP A 350 -10.05 -19.59 9.22
CA ASP A 350 -11.41 -20.08 9.50
C ASP A 350 -11.51 -21.58 9.18
N LEU A 351 -10.87 -22.06 8.11
CA LEU A 351 -10.79 -23.48 7.78
C LEU A 351 -10.01 -24.26 8.84
N VAL A 352 -8.87 -23.75 9.29
CA VAL A 352 -8.12 -24.36 10.41
C VAL A 352 -8.97 -24.47 11.66
N LYS A 353 -9.68 -23.40 11.99
CA LYS A 353 -10.54 -23.37 13.18
C LYS A 353 -11.68 -24.36 13.07
N LYS A 354 -12.33 -24.46 11.90
CA LYS A 354 -13.40 -25.43 11.63
C LYS A 354 -12.90 -26.86 11.81
N GLN A 355 -11.72 -27.19 11.29
CA GLN A 355 -11.13 -28.52 11.46
C GLN A 355 -10.75 -28.82 12.91
N ARG A 356 -10.28 -27.81 13.69
CA ARG A 356 -10.07 -28.00 15.13
C ARG A 356 -11.36 -28.33 15.89
N GLU A 357 -12.48 -27.74 15.47
CA GLU A 357 -13.79 -27.96 16.08
C GLU A 357 -14.39 -29.33 15.65
N GLU A 358 -14.18 -29.76 14.39
CA GLU A 358 -14.65 -31.02 13.85
C GLU A 358 -13.75 -32.21 14.20
N GLY A 359 -12.44 -32.01 14.21
CA GLY A 359 -11.43 -32.98 14.61
C GLY A 359 -11.26 -33.02 16.10
N GLY A 360 -12.15 -33.67 16.82
CA GLY A 360 -11.99 -33.89 18.25
C GLY A 360 -10.57 -34.43 18.53
N LYS A 361 -9.78 -33.72 19.33
CA LYS A 361 -8.45 -34.13 19.76
C LYS A 361 -8.54 -35.38 20.63
N THR A 362 -8.76 -36.51 20.05
CA THR A 362 -8.48 -37.77 20.73
C THR A 362 -6.99 -38.03 20.55
N HIS A 363 -6.16 -37.41 21.38
CA HIS A 363 -4.81 -37.92 21.61
C HIS A 363 -4.96 -39.31 22.25
N ILE A 364 -5.09 -40.33 21.43
CA ILE A 364 -4.94 -41.69 21.89
C ILE A 364 -3.44 -41.82 22.18
N GLY A 365 -3.09 -41.85 23.47
CA GLY A 365 -1.73 -42.20 23.85
C GLY A 365 -1.40 -43.58 23.29
N VAL A 366 -0.51 -43.63 22.30
CA VAL A 366 -0.08 -44.90 21.71
C VAL A 366 0.86 -45.55 22.71
N PRO A 367 0.53 -46.70 23.29
CA PRO A 367 1.45 -47.45 24.18
C PRO A 367 2.73 -47.80 23.43
N ALA A 368 3.86 -47.85 24.16
CA ALA A 368 5.18 -48.13 23.56
C ALA A 368 5.23 -49.45 22.75
N ASN A 369 4.33 -50.37 23.02
CA ASN A 369 4.21 -51.67 22.32
C ASN A 369 2.90 -51.82 21.55
N ALA A 370 2.39 -50.75 20.96
CA ALA A 370 1.14 -50.77 20.23
C ALA A 370 1.27 -51.59 18.94
N LYS A 371 0.44 -52.61 18.81
CA LYS A 371 0.24 -53.36 17.57
C LYS A 371 -0.86 -52.68 16.77
N ILE A 372 -0.55 -52.27 15.54
CA ILE A 372 -1.54 -51.74 14.60
C ILE A 372 -2.11 -52.91 13.82
N GLU A 373 -3.42 -53.11 13.89
CA GLU A 373 -4.11 -54.19 13.19
C GLU A 373 -5.26 -53.57 12.37
N PHE A 374 -5.28 -53.84 11.07
CA PHE A 374 -6.35 -53.45 10.16
C PHE A 374 -7.31 -54.62 10.02
N ARG A 375 -8.56 -54.46 10.43
CA ARG A 375 -9.63 -55.47 10.25
C ARG A 375 -10.77 -54.85 9.47
N ASP A 376 -11.09 -55.41 8.32
CA ASP A 376 -12.21 -55.01 7.45
C ASP A 376 -12.21 -53.48 7.14
N VAL A 377 -11.04 -52.92 6.90
CA VAL A 377 -10.89 -51.48 6.61
C VAL A 377 -11.10 -51.27 5.13
N SER A 378 -12.14 -50.51 4.79
CA SER A 378 -12.35 -49.95 3.45
C SER A 378 -11.98 -48.48 3.45
N PHE A 379 -11.23 -48.05 2.45
CA PHE A 379 -10.87 -46.66 2.24
C PHE A 379 -11.19 -46.22 0.81
N LYS A 380 -11.79 -45.06 0.67
CA LYS A 380 -12.04 -44.41 -0.62
C LYS A 380 -11.55 -42.98 -0.56
N TYR A 381 -10.81 -42.54 -1.56
CA TYR A 381 -10.45 -41.12 -1.66
C TYR A 381 -11.73 -40.28 -1.90
N PRO A 382 -11.85 -39.09 -1.29
CA PRO A 382 -12.90 -38.14 -1.64
C PRO A 382 -12.82 -37.85 -3.14
N ASP A 383 -13.99 -37.80 -3.82
CA ASP A 383 -14.11 -37.51 -5.25
C ASP A 383 -13.61 -38.57 -6.25
N THR A 384 -13.41 -39.83 -5.83
CA THR A 384 -13.15 -40.95 -6.75
C THR A 384 -14.32 -41.93 -6.89
#